data_7f433a2a99fadd0d7176c226333de29b
#
_entry.id   7f433a2a99fadd0d7176c226333de29b
#
_cell.length_a   1.000
_cell.length_b   1.000
_cell.length_c   1.000
_cell.angle_alpha   90.00
_cell.angle_beta   90.00
_cell.angle_gamma   90.00
#
_symmetry.space_group_name_H-M   'P 1'
#
loop_
_entity.id
_entity.type
_entity.pdbx_description
1 polymer ?
#
loop_
_entity_poly.entity_id
_entity_poly.type
_entity_poly.pdbx_seq_one_letter_code
_entity_poly.pdbx_strand_id
1 'polypeptide(L)'
;MALIDSFLKSEYEIPEVLSGLKSKDVIDVGAGIGDSALYFILRGARKVIAVEPLPNVVKCAEENLRLNNVADKVKIVNAALGGEPMSIPCDYDVRLSGSFSMLKDSSLCKVSGVTLGDLLSMIDDPYLLKMDCKGCEAEAILGPEGRD
;
A
#
# COMPACT_ATOMS: atom_id res chain seq x y z
N MET A 1 14.87 -6.85 -4.98
CA MET A 1 14.34 -8.22 -5.17
C MET A 1 12.82 -8.24 -5.22
N ALA A 2 12.10 -7.48 -4.39
CA ALA A 2 10.63 -7.38 -4.41
C ALA A 2 10.03 -6.95 -5.77
N LEU A 3 10.62 -5.97 -6.47
CA LEU A 3 10.20 -5.57 -7.82
C LEU A 3 10.19 -6.73 -8.81
N ILE A 4 11.18 -7.63 -8.74
CA ILE A 4 11.27 -8.81 -9.60
C ILE A 4 10.16 -9.79 -9.27
N ASP A 5 9.84 -9.97 -8.00
CA ASP A 5 8.79 -10.90 -7.57
C ASP A 5 7.41 -10.47 -8.03
N SER A 6 7.03 -9.20 -7.85
CA SER A 6 5.73 -8.68 -8.30
C SER A 6 5.56 -8.75 -9.83
N PHE A 7 6.64 -8.54 -10.59
CA PHE A 7 6.60 -8.57 -12.05
C PHE A 7 6.78 -9.99 -12.65
N LEU A 8 7.59 -10.85 -12.04
CA LEU A 8 7.88 -12.19 -12.58
C LEU A 8 6.92 -13.27 -12.07
N LYS A 9 6.37 -13.13 -10.86
CA LYS A 9 5.44 -14.11 -10.31
C LYS A 9 4.00 -13.91 -10.77
N SER A 10 3.73 -12.83 -11.51
CA SER A 10 2.38 -12.50 -11.98
C SER A 10 1.33 -12.46 -10.86
N GLU A 11 1.75 -12.05 -9.65
CA GLU A 11 0.92 -12.09 -8.44
C GLU A 11 -0.35 -11.24 -8.60
N TYR A 12 -0.28 -10.17 -9.40
CA TYR A 12 -1.40 -9.27 -9.70
C TYR A 12 -1.95 -9.46 -11.12
N GLU A 13 -1.52 -10.50 -11.85
CA GLU A 13 -1.97 -10.80 -13.22
C GLU A 13 -3.35 -11.46 -13.21
N ILE A 14 -4.39 -10.68 -12.95
CA ILE A 14 -5.78 -11.10 -13.07
C ILE A 14 -6.33 -10.42 -14.33
N PRO A 15 -6.43 -11.11 -15.47
CA PRO A 15 -6.77 -10.50 -16.77
C PRO A 15 -8.08 -9.72 -16.74
N GLU A 16 -9.09 -10.22 -16.02
CA GLU A 16 -10.41 -9.60 -15.89
C GLU A 16 -10.32 -8.25 -15.17
N VAL A 17 -9.46 -8.13 -14.13
CA VAL A 17 -9.22 -6.88 -13.40
C VAL A 17 -8.39 -5.93 -14.24
N LEU A 18 -7.29 -6.42 -14.84
CA LEU A 18 -6.38 -5.59 -15.61
C LEU A 18 -7.00 -5.01 -16.87
N SER A 19 -7.96 -5.71 -17.49
CA SER A 19 -8.64 -5.22 -18.70
C SER A 19 -9.41 -3.92 -18.47
N GLY A 20 -9.94 -3.72 -17.27
CA GLY A 20 -10.70 -2.52 -16.90
C GLY A 20 -9.85 -1.42 -16.24
N LEU A 21 -8.57 -1.68 -15.97
CA LEU A 21 -7.71 -0.79 -15.18
C LEU A 21 -7.30 0.49 -15.91
N LYS A 22 -7.28 0.46 -17.24
CA LYS A 22 -6.77 1.57 -18.05
C LYS A 22 -7.49 2.88 -17.76
N SER A 23 -6.71 3.91 -17.43
CA SER A 23 -7.18 5.27 -17.09
C SER A 23 -8.06 5.35 -15.83
N LYS A 24 -8.05 4.31 -14.99
CA LYS A 24 -8.76 4.24 -13.71
C LYS A 24 -7.82 4.50 -12.53
N ASP A 25 -8.41 4.71 -11.35
CA ASP A 25 -7.66 4.94 -10.13
C ASP A 25 -7.61 3.67 -9.26
N VAL A 26 -6.52 3.53 -8.53
CA VAL A 26 -6.25 2.41 -7.64
C VAL A 26 -5.97 2.92 -6.23
N ILE A 27 -6.47 2.20 -5.23
CA ILE A 27 -6.03 2.30 -3.84
C ILE A 27 -5.20 1.04 -3.54
N ASP A 28 -3.97 1.24 -3.11
CA ASP A 28 -3.01 0.19 -2.80
C ASP A 28 -2.62 0.28 -1.32
N VAL A 29 -3.24 -0.54 -0.48
CA VAL A 29 -2.99 -0.59 0.97
C VAL A 29 -1.95 -1.66 1.28
N GLY A 30 -0.93 -1.27 2.04
CA GLY A 30 0.27 -2.07 2.23
C GLY A 30 1.15 -2.00 0.98
N ALA A 31 1.41 -0.78 0.51
CA ALA A 31 2.17 -0.55 -0.72
C ALA A 31 3.67 -0.86 -0.60
N GLY A 32 4.15 -1.08 0.61
CA GLY A 32 5.55 -1.43 0.86
C GLY A 32 6.51 -0.44 0.21
N ILE A 33 7.47 -0.95 -0.53
CA ILE A 33 8.46 -0.13 -1.26
C ILE A 33 7.92 0.46 -2.57
N GLY A 34 6.61 0.41 -2.82
CA GLY A 34 5.94 1.00 -3.98
C GLY A 34 5.96 0.14 -5.24
N ASP A 35 6.33 -1.13 -5.14
CA ASP A 35 6.41 -2.04 -6.28
C ASP A 35 5.03 -2.36 -6.88
N SER A 36 4.02 -2.61 -6.05
CA SER A 36 2.63 -2.79 -6.52
C SER A 36 2.06 -1.51 -7.14
N ALA A 37 2.31 -0.35 -6.53
CA ALA A 37 1.87 0.93 -7.10
C ALA A 37 2.51 1.19 -8.47
N LEU A 38 3.82 0.94 -8.60
CA LEU A 38 4.53 1.00 -9.88
C LEU A 38 3.92 0.04 -10.90
N TYR A 39 3.64 -1.20 -10.49
CA TYR A 39 3.02 -2.20 -11.35
C TYR A 39 1.69 -1.70 -11.93
N PHE A 40 0.78 -1.19 -11.09
CA PHE A 40 -0.51 -0.70 -11.56
C PHE A 40 -0.39 0.48 -12.51
N ILE A 41 0.53 1.42 -12.26
CA ILE A 41 0.80 2.52 -13.20
C ILE A 41 1.29 2.00 -14.55
N LEU A 42 2.22 1.04 -14.57
CA LEU A 42 2.72 0.44 -15.81
C LEU A 42 1.64 -0.37 -16.55
N ARG A 43 0.63 -0.88 -15.85
CA ARG A 43 -0.55 -1.53 -16.45
C ARG A 43 -1.63 -0.55 -16.90
N GLY A 44 -1.41 0.75 -16.74
CA GLY A 44 -2.25 1.80 -17.31
C GLY A 44 -3.18 2.49 -16.32
N ALA A 45 -3.05 2.27 -15.02
CA ALA A 45 -3.75 3.07 -14.02
C ALA A 45 -3.43 4.56 -14.21
N ARG A 46 -4.44 5.41 -14.03
CA ARG A 46 -4.28 6.86 -14.11
C ARG A 46 -3.56 7.41 -12.88
N LYS A 47 -3.97 6.94 -11.71
CA LYS A 47 -3.47 7.39 -10.42
C LYS A 47 -3.50 6.23 -9.43
N VAL A 48 -2.53 6.21 -8.51
CA VAL A 48 -2.53 5.28 -7.39
C VAL A 48 -2.42 6.06 -6.09
N ILE A 49 -3.27 5.73 -5.11
CA ILE A 49 -3.09 6.13 -3.71
C ILE A 49 -2.42 4.96 -3.00
N ALA A 50 -1.16 5.12 -2.64
CA ALA A 50 -0.34 4.10 -2.00
C ALA A 50 -0.26 4.35 -0.49
N VAL A 51 -0.76 3.44 0.32
CA VAL A 51 -0.81 3.56 1.78
C VAL A 51 0.24 2.65 2.40
N GLU A 52 1.16 3.24 3.17
CA GLU A 52 2.23 2.52 3.85
C GLU A 52 2.52 3.17 5.22
N PRO A 53 2.40 2.43 6.32
CA PRO A 53 2.55 3.01 7.64
C PRO A 53 4.00 3.29 8.05
N LEU A 54 4.99 2.54 7.56
CA LEU A 54 6.37 2.64 8.00
C LEU A 54 7.13 3.78 7.30
N PRO A 55 7.59 4.84 8.01
CA PRO A 55 8.22 5.99 7.37
C PRO A 55 9.52 5.68 6.61
N ASN A 56 10.28 4.68 7.06
CA ASN A 56 11.50 4.24 6.38
C ASN A 56 11.18 3.50 5.06
N VAL A 57 10.08 2.75 5.03
CA VAL A 57 9.60 2.05 3.84
C VAL A 57 9.03 3.06 2.83
N VAL A 58 8.28 4.05 3.31
CA VAL A 58 7.79 5.18 2.50
C VAL A 58 8.91 5.88 1.74
N LYS A 59 10.03 6.19 2.42
CA LYS A 59 11.20 6.80 1.76
C LYS A 59 11.76 5.94 0.63
N CYS A 60 11.77 4.62 0.81
CA CYS A 60 12.18 3.69 -0.26
C CYS A 60 11.17 3.70 -1.41
N ALA A 61 9.86 3.74 -1.11
CA ALA A 61 8.81 3.82 -2.12
C ALA A 61 8.93 5.12 -2.94
N GLU A 62 9.09 6.27 -2.29
CA GLU A 62 9.27 7.56 -2.95
C GLU A 62 10.45 7.53 -3.93
N GLU A 63 11.58 6.98 -3.50
CA GLU A 63 12.76 6.87 -4.36
C GLU A 63 12.55 5.91 -5.53
N ASN A 64 11.93 4.77 -5.29
CA ASN A 64 11.59 3.80 -6.33
C ASN A 64 10.67 4.41 -7.40
N LEU A 65 9.63 5.12 -6.98
CA LEU A 65 8.69 5.78 -7.90
C LEU A 65 9.35 6.90 -8.67
N ARG A 66 10.24 7.68 -8.03
CA ARG A 66 11.03 8.73 -8.69
C ARG A 66 11.98 8.16 -9.75
N LEU A 67 12.70 7.09 -9.43
CA LEU A 67 13.63 6.42 -10.36
C LEU A 67 12.92 5.85 -11.59
N ASN A 68 11.64 5.49 -11.44
CA ASN A 68 10.82 4.98 -12.54
C ASN A 68 9.97 6.05 -13.25
N ASN A 69 10.15 7.34 -12.90
CA ASN A 69 9.45 8.48 -13.49
C ASN A 69 7.91 8.38 -13.42
N VAL A 70 7.37 7.90 -12.30
CA VAL A 70 5.93 7.76 -12.05
C VAL A 70 5.46 8.44 -10.77
N ALA A 71 6.34 9.17 -10.08
CA ALA A 71 6.04 9.82 -8.82
C ALA A 71 4.88 10.83 -8.90
N ASP A 72 4.64 11.43 -10.06
CA ASP A 72 3.53 12.34 -10.33
C ASP A 72 2.17 11.65 -10.40
N LYS A 73 2.16 10.33 -10.59
CA LYS A 73 0.94 9.50 -10.68
C LYS A 73 0.62 8.73 -9.41
N VAL A 74 1.52 8.72 -8.44
CA VAL A 74 1.36 7.99 -7.18
C VAL A 74 1.40 8.95 -6.01
N LYS A 75 0.30 9.01 -5.25
CA LYS A 75 0.25 9.72 -3.98
C LYS A 75 0.51 8.74 -2.85
N ILE A 76 1.63 8.89 -2.15
CA ILE A 76 1.90 8.10 -0.95
C ILE A 76 1.20 8.74 0.25
N VAL A 77 0.53 7.91 1.05
CA VAL A 77 -0.09 8.25 2.33
C VAL A 77 0.63 7.48 3.42
N ASN A 78 1.43 8.17 4.22
CA ASN A 78 2.14 7.55 5.33
C ASN A 78 1.20 7.38 6.53
N ALA A 79 0.40 6.35 6.48
CA ALA A 79 -0.60 6.02 7.50
C ALA A 79 -0.90 4.51 7.49
N ALA A 80 -1.52 4.04 8.56
CA ALA A 80 -2.12 2.71 8.61
C ALA A 80 -3.61 2.80 8.26
N LEU A 81 -4.16 1.80 7.60
CA LEU A 81 -5.60 1.72 7.38
C LEU A 81 -6.30 1.46 8.73
N GLY A 82 -7.20 2.37 9.11
CA GLY A 82 -7.90 2.39 10.38
C GLY A 82 -8.19 3.81 10.81
N GLY A 83 -9.28 4.05 11.56
CA GLY A 83 -9.71 5.40 11.94
C GLY A 83 -8.82 6.08 12.99
N GLU A 84 -8.07 5.31 13.76
CA GLU A 84 -7.31 5.79 14.92
C GLU A 84 -5.80 5.64 14.71
N PRO A 85 -5.00 6.55 15.29
CA PRO A 85 -3.54 6.39 15.31
C PRO A 85 -3.14 5.11 16.04
N MET A 86 -2.16 4.41 15.51
CA MET A 86 -1.65 3.18 16.12
C MET A 86 -0.15 3.22 16.36
N SER A 87 0.34 2.31 17.19
CA SER A 87 1.76 2.12 17.45
C SER A 87 2.24 0.84 16.76
N ILE A 88 3.23 0.97 15.89
CA ILE A 88 3.81 -0.15 15.14
C ILE A 88 5.33 -0.21 15.37
N PRO A 89 5.98 -1.37 15.23
CA PRO A 89 7.44 -1.45 15.30
C PRO A 89 8.10 -0.56 14.25
N CYS A 90 9.05 0.31 14.68
CA CYS A 90 9.76 1.21 13.76
C CYS A 90 10.84 0.54 12.94
N ASP A 91 11.45 -0.51 13.50
CA ASP A 91 12.64 -1.17 12.94
C ASP A 91 12.23 -2.32 12.03
N TYR A 92 11.58 -1.97 10.92
CA TYR A 92 11.30 -2.94 9.87
C TYR A 92 12.48 -3.00 8.89
N ASP A 93 13.11 -4.16 8.80
CA ASP A 93 14.11 -4.39 7.76
C ASP A 93 13.41 -4.72 6.44
N VAL A 94 13.41 -3.76 5.52
CA VAL A 94 12.80 -3.89 4.17
C VAL A 94 13.32 -5.11 3.40
N ARG A 95 14.50 -5.63 3.78
CA ARG A 95 15.11 -6.81 3.15
C ARG A 95 14.48 -8.14 3.61
N LEU A 96 13.75 -8.11 4.69
CA LEU A 96 13.07 -9.28 5.27
C LEU A 96 11.61 -9.36 4.83
N SER A 97 11.33 -9.05 3.57
CA SER A 97 9.98 -9.03 3.01
C SER A 97 9.23 -10.33 3.27
N GLY A 98 8.10 -10.26 3.94
CA GLY A 98 7.15 -11.36 4.09
C GLY A 98 6.80 -11.79 5.51
N SER A 99 7.49 -11.30 6.53
CA SER A 99 7.15 -11.63 7.92
C SER A 99 7.26 -10.41 8.80
N PHE A 100 6.19 -10.06 9.48
CA PHE A 100 6.24 -9.21 10.67
C PHE A 100 7.01 -10.01 11.74
N SER A 101 8.31 -10.08 11.62
CA SER A 101 9.18 -10.60 12.65
C SER A 101 9.22 -9.55 13.76
N MET A 102 8.43 -9.75 14.79
CA MET A 102 8.54 -8.96 16.01
C MET A 102 9.96 -9.16 16.56
N LEU A 103 10.84 -8.21 16.28
CA LEU A 103 12.10 -8.09 17.01
C LEU A 103 11.71 -7.71 18.45
N LYS A 104 12.15 -8.51 19.41
CA LYS A 104 11.77 -8.43 20.82
C LYS A 104 12.08 -7.11 21.53
N ASP A 105 12.81 -6.19 20.89
CA ASP A 105 13.23 -4.88 21.41
C ASP A 105 13.02 -3.72 20.42
N SER A 106 12.04 -3.80 19.52
CA SER A 106 11.80 -2.73 18.57
C SER A 106 11.15 -1.51 19.25
N SER A 107 11.71 -0.33 19.00
CA SER A 107 11.04 0.93 19.33
C SER A 107 9.70 1.03 18.60
N LEU A 108 8.67 1.58 19.24
CA LEU A 108 7.36 1.78 18.62
C LEU A 108 7.28 3.17 17.99
N CYS A 109 6.87 3.22 16.73
CA CYS A 109 6.48 4.45 16.05
C CYS A 109 4.98 4.68 16.15
N LYS A 110 4.59 5.91 16.41
CA LYS A 110 3.20 6.33 16.23
C LYS A 110 2.97 6.66 14.77
N VAL A 111 1.98 6.01 14.17
CA VAL A 111 1.54 6.28 12.81
C VAL A 111 0.09 6.76 12.82
N SER A 112 -0.23 7.65 11.89
CA SER A 112 -1.60 8.15 11.72
C SER A 112 -2.50 7.04 11.20
N GLY A 113 -3.77 7.08 11.58
CA GLY A 113 -4.81 6.30 10.94
C GLY A 113 -5.34 7.02 9.69
N VAL A 114 -5.81 6.27 8.71
CA VAL A 114 -6.55 6.75 7.55
C VAL A 114 -7.70 5.79 7.27
N THR A 115 -8.90 6.31 7.08
CA THR A 115 -10.07 5.48 6.75
C THR A 115 -10.15 5.22 5.24
N LEU A 116 -10.88 4.17 4.86
CA LEU A 116 -11.17 3.92 3.45
C LEU A 116 -11.95 5.08 2.82
N GLY A 117 -12.85 5.71 3.59
CA GLY A 117 -13.59 6.90 3.14
C GLY A 117 -12.67 8.08 2.82
N ASP A 118 -11.64 8.32 3.64
CA ASP A 118 -10.64 9.35 3.37
C ASP A 118 -9.88 9.04 2.07
N LEU A 119 -9.47 7.79 1.87
CA LEU A 119 -8.75 7.37 0.66
C LEU A 119 -9.62 7.52 -0.60
N LEU A 120 -10.89 7.12 -0.52
CA LEU A 120 -11.85 7.29 -1.63
C LEU A 120 -12.08 8.76 -1.98
N SER A 121 -12.01 9.67 -1.00
CA SER A 121 -12.12 11.12 -1.26
C SER A 121 -10.93 11.69 -2.03
N MET A 122 -9.82 10.97 -2.14
CA MET A 122 -8.60 11.40 -2.84
C MET A 122 -8.55 10.99 -4.32
N ILE A 123 -9.53 10.24 -4.79
CA ILE A 123 -9.60 9.70 -6.17
C ILE A 123 -10.95 10.01 -6.81
N ASP A 124 -10.98 10.09 -8.14
CA ASP A 124 -12.17 10.49 -8.88
C ASP A 124 -12.87 9.31 -9.55
N ASP A 125 -12.13 8.28 -9.96
CA ASP A 125 -12.63 7.13 -10.69
C ASP A 125 -12.09 5.80 -10.11
N PRO A 126 -12.53 5.45 -8.88
CA PRO A 126 -12.05 4.26 -8.17
C PRO A 126 -12.42 2.98 -8.91
N TYR A 127 -11.44 2.15 -9.18
CA TYR A 127 -11.64 0.88 -9.88
C TYR A 127 -11.14 -0.32 -9.08
N LEU A 128 -9.98 -0.21 -8.45
CA LEU A 128 -9.34 -1.32 -7.75
C LEU A 128 -8.92 -0.90 -6.36
N LEU A 129 -9.24 -1.73 -5.39
CA LEU A 129 -8.69 -1.70 -4.04
C LEU A 129 -7.85 -2.98 -3.86
N LYS A 130 -6.53 -2.83 -3.73
CA LYS A 130 -5.63 -3.92 -3.29
C LYS A 130 -5.36 -3.71 -1.81
N MET A 131 -5.47 -4.76 -1.03
CA MET A 131 -5.10 -4.79 0.39
C MET A 131 -4.16 -5.97 0.66
N ASP A 132 -2.98 -5.67 1.16
CA ASP A 132 -2.01 -6.62 1.71
C ASP A 132 -1.31 -5.95 2.90
N CYS A 133 -2.07 -5.68 3.95
CA CYS A 133 -1.63 -4.91 5.11
C CYS A 133 -1.41 -5.76 6.36
N LYS A 134 -1.45 -7.08 6.22
CA LYS A 134 -1.10 -8.04 7.28
C LYS A 134 -1.94 -7.86 8.56
N GLY A 135 -3.25 -7.71 8.40
CA GLY A 135 -4.23 -7.69 9.49
C GLY A 135 -5.21 -6.52 9.47
N CYS A 136 -5.06 -5.54 8.59
CA CYS A 136 -6.02 -4.44 8.48
C CYS A 136 -7.25 -4.79 7.60
N GLU A 137 -7.21 -5.90 6.90
CA GLU A 137 -8.25 -6.31 5.94
C GLU A 137 -9.61 -6.49 6.61
N ALA A 138 -9.63 -7.13 7.79
CA ALA A 138 -10.86 -7.35 8.53
C ALA A 138 -11.48 -6.04 9.01
N GLU A 139 -10.67 -5.12 9.53
CA GLU A 139 -11.13 -3.81 10.00
C GLU A 139 -11.66 -2.94 8.85
N ALA A 140 -11.03 -3.02 7.70
CA ALA A 140 -11.45 -2.28 6.51
C ALA A 140 -12.81 -2.76 5.98
N ILE A 141 -13.10 -4.05 6.06
CA ILE A 141 -14.32 -4.68 5.51
C ILE A 141 -15.46 -4.64 6.54
N LEU A 142 -15.17 -4.92 7.80
CA LEU A 142 -16.19 -5.09 8.85
C LEU A 142 -16.44 -3.81 9.66
N GLY A 143 -15.55 -2.82 9.54
CA GLY A 143 -15.59 -1.61 10.37
C GLY A 143 -15.21 -1.90 11.84
N PRO A 144 -15.32 -0.89 12.70
CA PRO A 144 -14.98 -1.02 14.12
C PRO A 144 -15.88 -2.01 14.89
N GLU A 145 -17.03 -2.36 14.34
CA GLU A 145 -18.01 -3.29 14.94
C GLU A 145 -17.67 -4.78 14.71
N GLY A 146 -16.72 -5.08 13.83
CA GLY A 146 -16.31 -6.45 13.50
C GLY A 146 -15.27 -7.08 14.43
N ARG A 147 -15.05 -6.51 15.61
CA ARG A 147 -14.04 -6.97 16.58
C ARG A 147 -14.60 -7.82 17.75
N ASP A 148 -15.83 -8.27 17.67
CA ASP A 148 -16.45 -9.15 18.70
C ASP A 148 -16.30 -10.62 18.33
#